data_3d3db52e6f62f03699d7ad028dc39e51
#
_entry.id   3d3db52e6f62f03699d7ad028dc39e51
#
_cell.length_a   1.000
_cell.length_b   1.000
_cell.length_c   1.000
_cell.angle_alpha   90.00
_cell.angle_beta   90.00
_cell.angle_gamma   90.00
#
_symmetry.space_group_name_H-M   'P 1'
#
loop_
_entity.id
_entity.type
_entity.pdbx_description
1 polymer ?
#
loop_
_entity_poly.entity_id
_entity_poly.type
_entity_poly.pdbx_seq_one_letter_code
_entity_poly.pdbx_strand_id
1 'polypeptide(L)'
;MSKKKKNQIGKIFTITGLLLFAAALALSAYNLWDGYRAEQSREKLLEEYRDKNQDISDEGEQAEESDGQIPDYQLNPEMEMPEIALEDLDGAACIGVLEIPAIDLKLPVLSEWSYPLLKKAPCRYSGSAYLDNLVIAAHNYRTHFGQLK
;
A
#
# COMPACT_ATOMS: atom_id res chain seq x y z
N MET A 1 -30.59 14.01 48.82
CA MET A 1 -30.53 14.26 47.35
C MET A 1 -31.88 13.89 46.75
N SER A 2 -32.56 14.84 46.10
CA SER A 2 -33.92 14.64 45.56
C SER A 2 -33.92 13.57 44.44
N LYS A 3 -34.92 12.66 44.45
CA LYS A 3 -35.13 11.62 43.40
C LYS A 3 -35.03 12.13 41.97
N LYS A 4 -35.40 13.38 41.73
CA LYS A 4 -35.30 14.08 40.43
C LYS A 4 -33.85 14.24 39.93
N LYS A 5 -32.88 14.55 40.82
CA LYS A 5 -31.45 14.72 40.49
C LYS A 5 -30.79 13.40 40.13
N LYS A 6 -31.18 12.29 40.79
CA LYS A 6 -30.66 10.95 40.52
C LYS A 6 -31.08 10.42 39.16
N ASN A 7 -32.33 10.72 38.72
CA ASN A 7 -32.83 10.37 37.40
C ASN A 7 -32.16 11.17 36.25
N GLN A 8 -31.78 12.40 36.49
CA GLN A 8 -31.07 13.23 35.48
C GLN A 8 -29.64 12.73 35.28
N ILE A 9 -28.93 12.38 36.35
CA ILE A 9 -27.59 11.83 36.27
C ILE A 9 -27.62 10.50 35.51
N GLY A 10 -28.55 9.63 35.76
CA GLY A 10 -28.71 8.36 35.03
C GLY A 10 -28.92 8.58 33.51
N LYS A 11 -29.78 9.54 33.15
CA LYS A 11 -30.01 9.91 31.72
C LYS A 11 -28.75 10.45 31.06
N ILE A 12 -27.98 11.28 31.75
CA ILE A 12 -26.72 11.81 31.23
C ILE A 12 -25.72 10.67 30.94
N PHE A 13 -25.55 9.75 31.91
CA PHE A 13 -24.69 8.57 31.70
C PHE A 13 -25.13 7.70 30.51
N THR A 14 -26.44 7.47 30.37
CA THR A 14 -26.98 6.69 29.24
C THR A 14 -26.71 7.39 27.90
N ILE A 15 -26.96 8.69 27.82
CA ILE A 15 -26.70 9.46 26.59
C ILE A 15 -25.21 9.49 26.26
N THR A 16 -24.34 9.72 27.26
CA THR A 16 -22.88 9.71 27.05
C THR A 16 -22.41 8.32 26.60
N GLY A 17 -22.89 7.25 27.22
CA GLY A 17 -22.58 5.87 26.80
C GLY A 17 -23.01 5.58 25.38
N LEU A 18 -24.21 6.02 24.99
CA LEU A 18 -24.71 5.87 23.61
C LEU A 18 -23.87 6.64 22.60
N LEU A 19 -23.44 7.87 22.93
CA LEU A 19 -22.58 8.67 22.09
C LEU A 19 -21.19 8.02 21.90
N LEU A 20 -20.59 7.51 22.96
CA LEU A 20 -19.32 6.80 22.89
C LEU A 20 -19.42 5.52 22.06
N PHE A 21 -20.53 4.78 22.21
CA PHE A 21 -20.79 3.59 21.42
C PHE A 21 -20.97 3.92 19.93
N ALA A 22 -21.72 4.96 19.61
CA ALA A 22 -21.88 5.44 18.23
C ALA A 22 -20.54 5.90 17.63
N ALA A 23 -19.71 6.61 18.39
CA ALA A 23 -18.37 7.02 17.96
C ALA A 23 -17.45 5.80 17.70
N ALA A 24 -17.50 4.77 18.55
CA ALA A 24 -16.73 3.54 18.35
C ALA A 24 -17.17 2.79 17.08
N LEU A 25 -18.47 2.70 16.83
CA LEU A 25 -18.99 2.11 15.59
C LEU A 25 -18.58 2.91 14.34
N ALA A 26 -18.62 4.22 14.42
CA ALA A 26 -18.21 5.09 13.31
C ALA A 26 -16.71 4.93 13.00
N LEU A 27 -15.84 4.85 14.02
CA LEU A 27 -14.42 4.57 13.84
C LEU A 27 -14.16 3.19 13.24
N SER A 28 -14.90 2.17 13.71
CA SER A 28 -14.78 0.82 13.15
C SER A 28 -15.20 0.75 11.69
N ALA A 29 -16.32 1.40 11.35
CA ALA A 29 -16.79 1.51 9.97
C ALA A 29 -15.79 2.27 9.08
N TYR A 30 -15.20 3.36 9.59
CA TYR A 30 -14.18 4.11 8.88
C TYR A 30 -12.94 3.26 8.59
N ASN A 31 -12.43 2.51 9.57
CA ASN A 31 -11.28 1.63 9.40
C ASN A 31 -11.54 0.51 8.39
N LEU A 32 -12.74 -0.09 8.40
CA LEU A 32 -13.12 -1.09 7.40
C LEU A 32 -13.19 -0.50 5.99
N TRP A 33 -13.75 0.69 5.86
CA TRP A 33 -13.85 1.38 4.58
C TRP A 33 -12.49 1.80 4.03
N ASP A 34 -11.58 2.29 4.89
CA ASP A 34 -10.22 2.67 4.51
C ASP A 34 -9.42 1.45 4.03
N GLY A 35 -9.56 0.30 4.72
CA GLY A 35 -8.97 -0.97 4.28
C GLY A 35 -9.53 -1.49 2.94
N TYR A 36 -10.83 -1.37 2.71
CA TYR A 36 -11.45 -1.74 1.43
C TYR A 36 -10.98 -0.84 0.28
N ARG A 37 -10.85 0.45 0.54
CA ARG A 37 -10.30 1.39 -0.45
C ARG A 37 -8.85 1.09 -0.81
N ALA A 38 -8.03 0.69 0.17
CA ALA A 38 -6.64 0.28 -0.06
C ALA A 38 -6.56 -0.98 -0.94
N GLU A 39 -7.47 -1.95 -0.75
CA GLU A 39 -7.58 -3.15 -1.61
C GLU A 39 -7.87 -2.78 -3.06
N GLN A 40 -8.89 -1.97 -3.30
CA GLN A 40 -9.21 -1.53 -4.67
C GLN A 40 -8.06 -0.77 -5.33
N SER A 41 -7.36 0.08 -4.57
CA SER A 41 -6.18 0.78 -5.09
C SER A 41 -5.09 -0.20 -5.47
N ARG A 42 -4.81 -1.20 -4.64
CA ARG A 42 -3.80 -2.24 -4.89
C ARG A 42 -4.09 -3.00 -6.19
N GLU A 43 -5.32 -3.50 -6.34
CA GLU A 43 -5.72 -4.27 -7.53
C GLU A 43 -5.57 -3.44 -8.81
N LYS A 44 -6.08 -2.20 -8.78
CA LYS A 44 -5.99 -1.29 -9.92
C LYS A 44 -4.55 -0.96 -10.30
N LEU A 45 -3.70 -0.68 -9.33
CA LEU A 45 -2.30 -0.37 -9.56
C LEU A 45 -1.51 -1.59 -10.08
N LEU A 46 -1.84 -2.80 -9.61
CA LEU A 46 -1.23 -4.04 -10.12
C LEU A 46 -1.63 -4.32 -11.57
N GLU A 47 -2.89 -4.10 -11.93
CA GLU A 47 -3.39 -4.26 -13.29
C GLU A 47 -2.71 -3.26 -14.22
N GLU A 48 -2.72 -1.97 -13.88
CA GLU A 48 -2.08 -0.91 -14.67
C GLU A 48 -0.56 -1.13 -14.81
N TYR A 49 0.12 -1.54 -13.74
CA TYR A 49 1.55 -1.87 -13.80
C TYR A 49 1.81 -3.03 -14.76
N ARG A 50 0.98 -4.08 -14.70
CA ARG A 50 1.13 -5.26 -15.58
C ARG A 50 0.95 -4.89 -17.03
N ASP A 51 -0.09 -4.13 -17.36
CA ASP A 51 -0.38 -3.70 -18.72
C ASP A 51 0.77 -2.87 -19.28
N LYS A 52 1.23 -1.86 -18.55
CA LYS A 52 2.36 -1.02 -18.98
C LYS A 52 3.68 -1.78 -19.05
N ASN A 53 3.91 -2.73 -18.17
CA ASN A 53 5.12 -3.56 -18.21
C ASN A 53 5.11 -4.54 -19.38
N GLN A 54 3.94 -5.04 -19.79
CA GLN A 54 3.77 -5.86 -20.99
C GLN A 54 4.08 -5.04 -22.25
N ASP A 55 3.53 -3.84 -22.37
CA ASP A 55 3.80 -2.94 -23.51
C ASP A 55 5.32 -2.64 -23.66
N ILE A 56 6.00 -2.41 -22.52
CA ILE A 56 7.45 -2.18 -22.51
C ILE A 56 8.23 -3.45 -22.93
N SER A 57 7.75 -4.62 -22.51
CA SER A 57 8.36 -5.91 -22.86
C SER A 57 8.16 -6.22 -24.34
N ASP A 58 6.99 -5.98 -24.89
CA ASP A 58 6.68 -6.20 -26.31
C ASP A 58 7.45 -5.24 -27.24
N GLU A 59 7.71 -3.99 -26.79
CA GLU A 59 8.59 -3.05 -27.50
C GLU A 59 10.07 -3.40 -27.36
N GLY A 60 10.44 -4.13 -26.30
CA GLY A 60 11.82 -4.56 -25.98
C GLY A 60 12.22 -5.92 -26.54
N GLU A 61 11.29 -6.72 -27.09
CA GLU A 61 11.57 -8.07 -27.65
C GLU A 61 12.45 -8.11 -28.91
N GLN A 62 13.08 -7.00 -29.30
CA GLN A 62 14.24 -7.00 -30.22
C GLN A 62 15.59 -7.05 -29.52
N ALA A 63 15.63 -7.09 -28.20
CA ALA A 63 16.84 -7.32 -27.43
C ALA A 63 16.92 -8.82 -27.08
N GLU A 64 17.57 -9.55 -27.99
CA GLU A 64 18.10 -10.92 -27.95
C GLU A 64 18.04 -11.58 -26.54
N GLU A 65 17.41 -12.78 -26.46
CA GLU A 65 17.72 -13.80 -25.46
C GLU A 65 19.23 -14.06 -25.50
N SER A 66 20.02 -13.28 -24.80
CA SER A 66 21.44 -13.58 -24.59
C SER A 66 21.53 -14.51 -23.39
N ASP A 67 21.49 -15.82 -23.69
CA ASP A 67 21.92 -16.88 -22.78
C ASP A 67 23.31 -16.52 -22.22
N GLY A 68 23.37 -16.14 -20.93
CA GLY A 68 24.59 -15.92 -20.19
C GLY A 68 25.08 -14.47 -20.03
N GLN A 69 24.31 -13.45 -20.42
CA GLN A 69 24.68 -12.05 -20.17
C GLN A 69 24.35 -11.66 -18.71
N ILE A 70 25.37 -11.15 -18.01
CA ILE A 70 25.17 -10.64 -16.63
C ILE A 70 24.29 -9.39 -16.72
N PRO A 71 23.17 -9.31 -16.00
CA PRO A 71 22.29 -8.13 -16.01
C PRO A 71 23.03 -6.84 -15.64
N ASP A 72 22.68 -5.72 -16.29
CA ASP A 72 23.37 -4.43 -16.12
C ASP A 72 23.39 -3.96 -14.65
N TYR A 73 22.36 -4.25 -13.85
CA TYR A 73 22.34 -3.91 -12.43
C TYR A 73 23.36 -4.67 -11.60
N GLN A 74 23.83 -5.84 -12.04
CA GLN A 74 24.93 -6.55 -11.39
C GLN A 74 26.30 -5.96 -11.74
N LEU A 75 26.42 -5.35 -12.91
CA LEU A 75 27.63 -4.65 -13.36
C LEU A 75 27.70 -3.22 -12.80
N ASN A 76 26.56 -2.57 -12.63
CA ASN A 76 26.43 -1.23 -12.09
C ASN A 76 25.27 -1.14 -11.07
N PRO A 77 25.45 -1.61 -9.84
CA PRO A 77 24.40 -1.64 -8.83
C PRO A 77 23.97 -0.24 -8.34
N GLU A 78 24.71 0.81 -8.70
CA GLU A 78 24.35 2.21 -8.39
C GLU A 78 23.38 2.82 -9.43
N MET A 79 23.03 2.06 -10.48
CA MET A 79 22.05 2.53 -11.46
C MET A 79 20.67 2.73 -10.81
N GLU A 80 19.89 3.64 -11.34
CA GLU A 80 18.54 3.88 -10.90
C GLU A 80 17.64 2.67 -11.23
N MET A 81 16.74 2.33 -10.32
CA MET A 81 15.73 1.32 -10.57
C MET A 81 14.75 1.83 -11.63
N PRO A 82 14.28 0.97 -12.55
CA PRO A 82 13.27 1.37 -13.54
C PRO A 82 11.99 1.83 -12.85
N GLU A 83 11.39 2.88 -13.36
CA GLU A 83 10.16 3.47 -12.83
C GLU A 83 9.08 3.49 -13.91
N ILE A 84 7.91 2.94 -13.58
CA ILE A 84 6.72 2.95 -14.45
C ILE A 84 5.73 3.95 -13.88
N ALA A 85 5.47 5.04 -14.60
CA ALA A 85 4.48 6.03 -14.20
C ALA A 85 3.07 5.44 -14.29
N LEU A 86 2.30 5.53 -13.19
CA LEU A 86 0.91 5.10 -13.11
C LEU A 86 -0.01 6.31 -13.00
N GLU A 87 -1.18 6.26 -13.68
CA GLU A 87 -2.07 7.43 -13.84
C GLU A 87 -2.68 7.91 -12.53
N ASP A 88 -3.04 6.98 -11.64
CA ASP A 88 -3.75 7.28 -10.38
C ASP A 88 -2.85 7.74 -9.22
N LEU A 89 -1.56 8.00 -9.46
CA LEU A 89 -0.58 8.24 -8.41
C LEU A 89 -0.09 9.69 -8.28
N ASP A 90 -0.77 10.65 -8.88
CA ASP A 90 -0.38 12.07 -8.82
C ASP A 90 1.09 12.33 -9.21
N GLY A 91 1.60 11.57 -10.19
CA GLY A 91 2.97 11.65 -10.68
C GLY A 91 3.99 10.72 -10.00
N ALA A 92 3.59 9.96 -8.98
CA ALA A 92 4.45 8.91 -8.44
C ALA A 92 4.50 7.71 -9.40
N ALA A 93 5.64 7.02 -9.42
CA ALA A 93 5.84 5.85 -10.24
C ALA A 93 5.90 4.56 -9.41
N CYS A 94 5.75 3.42 -10.07
CA CYS A 94 5.95 2.10 -9.49
C CYS A 94 7.34 1.58 -9.89
N ILE A 95 8.11 1.08 -8.91
CA ILE A 95 9.45 0.50 -9.13
C ILE A 95 9.42 -1.02 -9.27
N GLY A 96 8.28 -1.65 -9.05
CA GLY A 96 8.15 -3.10 -9.16
C GLY A 96 7.02 -3.66 -8.31
N VAL A 97 6.96 -4.99 -8.23
CA VAL A 97 5.97 -5.72 -7.43
C VAL A 97 6.69 -6.56 -6.38
N LEU A 98 6.31 -6.38 -5.13
CA LEU A 98 6.72 -7.24 -4.03
C LEU A 98 5.81 -8.46 -3.98
N GLU A 99 6.37 -9.64 -4.13
CA GLU A 99 5.66 -10.92 -3.99
C GLU A 99 6.10 -11.67 -2.75
N ILE A 100 5.14 -12.13 -1.95
CA ILE A 100 5.37 -12.98 -0.79
C ILE A 100 4.50 -14.23 -0.95
N PRO A 101 5.00 -15.28 -1.65
CA PRO A 101 4.20 -16.46 -2.01
C PRO A 101 3.65 -17.21 -0.78
N ALA A 102 4.37 -17.18 0.35
CA ALA A 102 3.95 -17.86 1.58
C ALA A 102 2.57 -17.42 2.12
N ILE A 103 2.15 -16.21 1.77
CA ILE A 103 0.85 -15.64 2.20
C ILE A 103 0.02 -15.15 1.00
N ASP A 104 0.37 -15.55 -0.21
CA ASP A 104 -0.27 -15.15 -1.47
C ASP A 104 -0.45 -13.63 -1.59
N LEU A 105 0.60 -12.88 -1.23
CA LEU A 105 0.58 -11.42 -1.22
C LEU A 105 1.40 -10.86 -2.38
N LYS A 106 0.76 -10.01 -3.21
CA LYS A 106 1.39 -9.24 -4.29
C LYS A 106 1.05 -7.77 -4.11
N LEU A 107 2.08 -6.94 -4.07
CA LEU A 107 1.95 -5.51 -3.79
C LEU A 107 2.79 -4.69 -4.76
N PRO A 108 2.22 -3.70 -5.46
CA PRO A 108 3.00 -2.74 -6.21
C PRO A 108 3.79 -1.88 -5.22
N VAL A 109 5.04 -1.57 -5.53
CA VAL A 109 5.91 -0.73 -4.69
C VAL A 109 6.14 0.59 -5.41
N LEU A 110 5.76 1.69 -4.77
CA LEU A 110 5.91 3.04 -5.32
C LEU A 110 7.33 3.57 -5.11
N SER A 111 7.81 4.39 -6.05
CA SER A 111 9.16 4.97 -6.04
C SER A 111 9.40 5.93 -4.88
N GLU A 112 8.37 6.66 -4.47
CA GLU A 112 8.43 7.66 -3.40
C GLU A 112 7.38 7.37 -2.33
N TRP A 113 7.61 7.86 -1.11
CA TRP A 113 6.67 7.72 -0.03
C TRP A 113 6.05 9.06 0.38
N SER A 114 4.76 9.02 0.67
CA SER A 114 4.02 10.06 1.36
C SER A 114 2.84 9.42 2.10
N TYR A 115 2.27 10.12 3.09
CA TYR A 115 1.10 9.58 3.79
C TYR A 115 -0.09 9.28 2.86
N PRO A 116 -0.41 10.10 1.85
CA PRO A 116 -1.44 9.75 0.87
C PRO A 116 -1.11 8.51 0.04
N LEU A 117 0.15 8.36 -0.41
CA LEU A 117 0.61 7.22 -1.20
C LEU A 117 0.62 5.93 -0.40
N LEU A 118 1.08 5.96 0.86
CA LEU A 118 1.06 4.81 1.77
C LEU A 118 -0.35 4.23 1.97
N LYS A 119 -1.41 5.03 1.80
CA LYS A 119 -2.80 4.54 1.82
C LYS A 119 -3.19 3.77 0.57
N LYS A 120 -2.50 3.99 -0.55
CA LYS A 120 -2.75 3.34 -1.83
C LYS A 120 -1.94 2.07 -1.99
N ALA A 121 -0.63 2.13 -1.68
CA ALA A 121 0.31 1.01 -1.83
C ALA A 121 1.54 1.16 -0.91
N PRO A 122 2.33 0.09 -0.71
CA PRO A 122 3.68 0.19 -0.17
C PRO A 122 4.56 1.14 -0.99
N CYS A 123 5.46 1.81 -0.31
CA CYS A 123 6.35 2.81 -0.91
C CYS A 123 7.80 2.53 -0.55
N ARG A 124 8.71 2.84 -1.45
CA ARG A 124 10.14 2.89 -1.13
C ARG A 124 10.37 3.99 -0.09
N TYR A 125 10.89 3.60 1.05
CA TYR A 125 11.33 4.53 2.07
C TYR A 125 12.76 5.00 1.81
N SER A 126 13.66 4.06 1.45
CA SER A 126 15.05 4.33 1.10
C SER A 126 15.69 3.12 0.43
N GLY A 127 16.88 3.31 -0.14
CA GLY A 127 17.70 2.24 -0.71
C GLY A 127 17.29 1.81 -2.11
N SER A 128 17.92 0.74 -2.59
CA SER A 128 17.72 0.15 -3.93
C SER A 128 17.71 -1.37 -3.83
N ALA A 129 16.89 -2.02 -4.67
CA ALA A 129 16.90 -3.48 -4.80
C ALA A 129 18.22 -4.00 -5.36
N TYR A 130 18.90 -3.19 -6.17
CA TYR A 130 20.20 -3.57 -6.76
C TYR A 130 21.35 -3.55 -5.78
N LEU A 131 21.22 -2.82 -4.67
CA LEU A 131 22.19 -2.74 -3.58
C LEU A 131 21.80 -3.61 -2.38
N ASP A 132 20.77 -4.45 -2.50
CA ASP A 132 20.25 -5.31 -1.42
C ASP A 132 19.90 -4.54 -0.13
N ASN A 133 19.58 -3.24 -0.25
CA ASN A 133 19.28 -2.38 0.89
C ASN A 133 17.96 -1.64 0.79
N LEU A 134 17.05 -2.11 -0.09
CA LEU A 134 15.72 -1.52 -0.28
C LEU A 134 14.89 -1.62 0.99
N VAL A 135 14.44 -0.48 1.49
CA VAL A 135 13.52 -0.38 2.63
C VAL A 135 12.15 0.05 2.13
N ILE A 136 11.14 -0.76 2.42
CA ILE A 136 9.75 -0.52 2.02
C ILE A 136 8.92 -0.19 3.25
N ALA A 137 8.17 0.91 3.19
CA ALA A 137 7.18 1.30 4.17
C ALA A 137 5.77 0.98 3.66
N ALA A 138 4.90 0.53 4.55
CA ALA A 138 3.49 0.29 4.23
C ALA A 138 2.60 0.49 5.45
N HIS A 139 1.31 0.75 5.23
CA HIS A 139 0.32 0.69 6.28
C HIS A 139 0.08 -0.75 6.75
N ASN A 140 -0.31 -0.90 8.03
CA ASN A 140 -0.71 -2.17 8.61
C ASN A 140 -2.16 -2.55 8.20
N TYR A 141 -2.51 -2.35 6.93
CA TYR A 141 -3.75 -2.86 6.37
C TYR A 141 -3.64 -4.37 6.15
N ARG A 142 -4.76 -5.09 6.26
CA ARG A 142 -4.81 -6.53 6.00
C ARG A 142 -4.34 -6.88 4.58
N THR A 143 -4.53 -5.98 3.64
CA THR A 143 -4.15 -6.10 2.22
C THR A 143 -2.74 -5.63 1.93
N HIS A 144 -2.06 -5.04 2.90
CA HIS A 144 -0.66 -4.68 2.86
C HIS A 144 0.16 -5.56 3.84
N PHE A 145 0.93 -4.95 4.73
CA PHE A 145 1.81 -5.68 5.67
C PHE A 145 1.09 -6.20 6.94
N GLY A 146 -0.21 -6.01 7.07
CA GLY A 146 -0.97 -6.53 8.21
C GLY A 146 -0.99 -8.05 8.36
N GLN A 147 -0.60 -8.80 7.31
CA GLN A 147 -0.46 -10.25 7.34
C GLN A 147 0.95 -10.73 7.76
N LEU A 148 1.92 -9.83 7.83
CA LEU A 148 3.30 -10.13 8.25
C LEU A 148 3.43 -10.11 9.79
N LYS A 149 2.73 -11.00 10.48
CA LYS A 149 2.75 -11.12 11.95
C LYS A 149 3.36 -12.44 12.39
#